data_0cabe4290432313a49ac8bfd1f52327f
#
_entry.id   0cabe4290432313a49ac8bfd1f52327f
#
_cell.length_a   1.000
_cell.length_b   1.000
_cell.length_c   1.000
_cell.angle_alpha   90.00
_cell.angle_beta   90.00
_cell.angle_gamma   90.00
#
_symmetry.space_group_name_H-M   'P 1'
#
loop_
_entity.id
_entity.type
_entity.pdbx_description
1 polymer ?
#
loop_
_entity_poly.entity_id
_entity_poly.type
_entity_poly.pdbx_seq_one_letter_code
_entity_poly.pdbx_strand_id
1 'polypeptide(L)'
;MGLSRISLENFRNHAATQLGETAHFNLLVGENGAGKTNLLEALSLLGPGRGLRRANLGDLARRASPGDPPLPFAIGASLTEAGTVSARLGTYTEDGAPTRRLVRVNGAPATAAGLAEWLALSWLTPAMDGLFTDSAGARRRFMDRMALALAPDHARRVNALESALRERGKLLDNGGDARWLDAVEAQAADHGAAVARARAELVLRLADELSALPPEPFARPALTYRPGGPIDETALRAELARARPRDRAAGRALTGPQRDELEVRMASTGQPAAASSTGEQKAMLIAITLAHGILAAAGRPSVLLLDEVAAHLDPVRRTELFRRLREGKAQVWMTGTELAPFDPIRAEAAVWRVSGGGVERI
;
A
#
# COMPACT_ATOMS: atom_id res chain seq x y z
N MET A 1 8.50 7.92 17.32
CA MET A 1 7.68 6.70 17.28
C MET A 1 8.07 5.87 16.06
N GLY A 2 8.34 4.57 16.20
CA GLY A 2 8.72 3.72 15.07
C GLY A 2 8.94 2.27 15.46
N LEU A 3 9.38 1.47 14.49
CA LEU A 3 9.79 0.09 14.72
C LEU A 3 11.19 0.08 15.33
N SER A 4 11.41 -0.59 16.45
CA SER A 4 12.70 -0.61 17.15
C SER A 4 13.43 -1.95 17.07
N ARG A 5 12.71 -3.05 17.01
CA ARG A 5 13.23 -4.40 16.84
C ARG A 5 12.40 -5.08 15.77
N ILE A 6 13.08 -5.67 14.80
CA ILE A 6 12.45 -6.38 13.70
C ILE A 6 13.08 -7.77 13.64
N SER A 7 12.27 -8.79 13.52
CA SER A 7 12.70 -10.18 13.33
C SER A 7 11.99 -10.80 12.15
N LEU A 8 12.74 -11.50 11.33
CA LEU A 8 12.25 -12.33 10.23
C LEU A 8 12.74 -13.76 10.41
N GLU A 9 11.88 -14.71 10.18
CA GLU A 9 12.20 -16.12 10.16
C GLU A 9 11.59 -16.76 8.93
N ASN A 10 12.38 -17.52 8.17
CA ASN A 10 11.99 -18.23 6.95
C ASN A 10 11.22 -17.38 5.92
N PHE A 11 11.58 -16.12 5.77
CA PHE A 11 10.92 -15.19 4.86
C PHE A 11 11.77 -14.93 3.62
N ARG A 12 11.29 -15.32 2.44
CA ARG A 12 12.01 -15.18 1.17
C ARG A 12 13.41 -15.80 1.25
N ASN A 13 14.47 -15.01 1.06
CA ASN A 13 15.86 -15.42 1.20
C ASN A 13 16.41 -15.26 2.63
N HIS A 14 15.63 -14.68 3.55
CA HIS A 14 16.03 -14.50 4.95
C HIS A 14 15.67 -15.75 5.76
N ALA A 15 16.68 -16.49 6.21
CA ALA A 15 16.48 -17.66 7.09
C ALA A 15 16.15 -17.21 8.51
N ALA A 16 16.99 -16.33 9.08
CA ALA A 16 16.80 -15.65 10.35
C ALA A 16 17.48 -14.29 10.25
N THR A 17 16.73 -13.22 10.47
CA THR A 17 17.24 -11.84 10.42
C THR A 17 16.71 -11.08 11.60
N GLN A 18 17.58 -10.31 12.26
CA GLN A 18 17.22 -9.41 13.33
C GLN A 18 17.83 -8.03 13.06
N LEU A 19 16.99 -6.99 13.17
CA LEU A 19 17.44 -5.60 13.13
C LEU A 19 17.05 -4.93 14.44
N GLY A 20 18.01 -4.24 15.04
CA GLY A 20 17.83 -3.42 16.22
C GLY A 20 18.42 -2.03 16.01
N GLU A 21 18.36 -1.17 17.01
CA GLU A 21 18.96 0.18 16.97
C GLU A 21 18.53 0.98 15.72
N THR A 22 17.25 0.93 15.41
CA THR A 22 16.67 1.68 14.30
C THR A 22 16.68 3.18 14.58
N ALA A 23 16.77 3.98 13.53
CA ALA A 23 16.72 5.43 13.59
C ALA A 23 15.47 5.98 12.87
N HIS A 24 15.39 7.31 12.74
CA HIS A 24 14.39 7.93 11.87
C HIS A 24 14.62 7.50 10.42
N PHE A 25 15.86 7.54 9.94
CA PHE A 25 16.27 6.98 8.65
C PHE A 25 16.91 5.62 8.82
N ASN A 26 16.48 4.65 8.01
CA ASN A 26 16.98 3.28 8.04
C ASN A 26 17.34 2.88 6.59
N LEU A 27 18.62 2.60 6.35
CA LEU A 27 19.15 2.34 5.03
C LEU A 27 19.54 0.87 4.89
N LEU A 28 19.01 0.20 3.89
CA LEU A 28 19.34 -1.16 3.51
C LEU A 28 20.15 -1.11 2.21
N VAL A 29 21.44 -1.38 2.28
CA VAL A 29 22.35 -1.30 1.12
C VAL A 29 22.92 -2.66 0.76
N GLY A 30 23.14 -2.91 -0.53
CA GLY A 30 23.69 -4.15 -1.04
C GLY A 30 23.39 -4.37 -2.50
N GLU A 31 23.92 -5.39 -3.09
CA GLU A 31 23.72 -5.73 -4.51
C GLU A 31 22.27 -6.04 -4.87
N ASN A 32 21.96 -6.03 -6.16
CA ASN A 32 20.66 -6.46 -6.65
C ASN A 32 20.44 -7.94 -6.32
N GLY A 33 19.24 -8.29 -5.86
CA GLY A 33 18.93 -9.66 -5.42
C GLY A 33 19.37 -10.01 -4.00
N ALA A 34 20.11 -9.17 -3.30
CA ALA A 34 20.61 -9.44 -1.93
C ALA A 34 19.50 -9.67 -0.89
N GLY A 35 18.27 -9.17 -1.11
CA GLY A 35 17.15 -9.31 -0.19
C GLY A 35 16.63 -7.99 0.40
N LYS A 36 17.16 -6.84 -0.02
CA LYS A 36 16.75 -5.51 0.47
C LYS A 36 15.24 -5.29 0.37
N THR A 37 14.67 -5.47 -0.84
CA THR A 37 13.23 -5.34 -1.07
C THR A 37 12.42 -6.40 -0.32
N ASN A 38 13.00 -7.58 -0.04
CA ASN A 38 12.34 -8.61 0.75
C ASN A 38 12.17 -8.17 2.22
N LEU A 39 13.12 -7.42 2.77
CA LEU A 39 12.97 -6.77 4.09
C LEU A 39 11.84 -5.74 4.09
N LEU A 40 11.78 -4.84 3.08
CA LEU A 40 10.66 -3.90 2.98
C LEU A 40 9.32 -4.64 2.80
N GLU A 41 9.30 -5.75 2.03
CA GLU A 41 8.10 -6.57 1.87
C GLU A 41 7.65 -7.18 3.21
N ALA A 42 8.58 -7.67 4.02
CA ALA A 42 8.29 -8.16 5.37
C ALA A 42 7.67 -7.06 6.24
N LEU A 43 8.29 -5.87 6.28
CA LEU A 43 7.75 -4.73 7.03
C LEU A 43 6.34 -4.34 6.57
N SER A 44 6.07 -4.39 5.26
CA SER A 44 4.76 -4.08 4.72
C SER A 44 3.66 -5.05 5.16
N LEU A 45 4.01 -6.26 5.61
CA LEU A 45 3.09 -7.23 6.19
C LEU A 45 2.78 -6.97 7.68
N LEU A 46 3.39 -5.99 8.31
CA LEU A 46 2.97 -5.50 9.63
C LEU A 46 1.78 -4.53 9.55
N GLY A 47 1.22 -4.33 8.38
CA GLY A 47 0.01 -3.56 8.14
C GLY A 47 -1.10 -4.40 7.49
N PRO A 48 -2.25 -3.79 7.20
CA PRO A 48 -3.37 -4.44 6.51
C PRO A 48 -3.02 -4.77 5.06
N GLY A 49 -3.79 -5.71 4.48
CA GLY A 49 -3.62 -6.09 3.08
C GLY A 49 -2.57 -7.17 2.85
N ARG A 50 -2.12 -7.29 1.59
CA ARG A 50 -1.24 -8.38 1.11
C ARG A 50 0.23 -7.96 0.96
N GLY A 51 0.63 -6.87 1.62
CA GLY A 51 2.01 -6.36 1.56
C GLY A 51 2.37 -5.68 0.24
N LEU A 52 3.63 -5.32 0.14
CA LEU A 52 4.22 -4.44 -0.87
C LEU A 52 4.07 -4.98 -2.31
N ARG A 53 4.34 -6.27 -2.54
CA ARG A 53 4.26 -6.93 -3.85
C ARG A 53 2.97 -7.72 -4.08
N ARG A 54 2.08 -7.82 -3.08
CA ARG A 54 0.82 -8.59 -3.15
C ARG A 54 1.04 -10.08 -3.51
N ALA A 55 2.19 -10.64 -3.17
CA ALA A 55 2.52 -12.02 -3.43
C ALA A 55 1.57 -12.99 -2.69
N ASN A 56 1.46 -14.22 -3.18
CA ASN A 56 0.78 -15.25 -2.42
C ASN A 56 1.63 -15.63 -1.21
N LEU A 57 0.99 -15.97 -0.10
CA LEU A 57 1.71 -16.26 1.15
C LEU A 57 2.70 -17.41 1.02
N GLY A 58 2.35 -18.44 0.26
CA GLY A 58 3.27 -19.57 -0.01
C GLY A 58 4.52 -19.17 -0.79
N ASP A 59 4.46 -18.07 -1.57
CA ASP A 59 5.60 -17.55 -2.32
C ASP A 59 6.51 -16.67 -1.44
N LEU A 60 6.03 -16.24 -0.27
CA LEU A 60 6.80 -15.49 0.71
C LEU A 60 7.66 -16.37 1.62
N ALA A 61 7.24 -17.61 1.78
CA ALA A 61 7.89 -18.58 2.63
C ALA A 61 9.19 -19.11 1.99
N ARG A 62 10.24 -19.24 2.81
CA ARG A 62 11.49 -19.86 2.41
C ARG A 62 11.29 -21.36 2.19
N ARG A 63 12.04 -21.94 1.24
CA ARG A 63 12.18 -23.40 1.06
C ARG A 63 13.59 -23.79 1.44
N ALA A 64 13.74 -24.92 2.10
CA ALA A 64 15.06 -25.43 2.49
C ALA A 64 15.88 -25.80 1.24
N SER A 65 15.23 -26.45 0.25
CA SER A 65 15.78 -26.75 -1.07
C SER A 65 14.75 -26.52 -2.18
N PRO A 66 15.18 -26.39 -3.45
CA PRO A 66 14.24 -26.35 -4.57
C PRO A 66 13.36 -27.61 -4.59
N GLY A 67 12.03 -27.41 -4.59
CA GLY A 67 11.07 -28.52 -4.57
C GLY A 67 10.51 -28.87 -3.19
N ASP A 68 11.16 -28.45 -2.11
CA ASP A 68 10.65 -28.66 -0.75
C ASP A 68 9.36 -27.85 -0.49
N PRO A 69 8.52 -28.30 0.44
CA PRO A 69 7.38 -27.50 0.89
C PRO A 69 7.86 -26.18 1.51
N PRO A 70 7.04 -25.12 1.44
CA PRO A 70 7.36 -23.84 2.07
C PRO A 70 7.39 -23.99 3.59
N LEU A 71 8.45 -23.45 4.22
CA LEU A 71 8.57 -23.41 5.67
C LEU A 71 7.61 -22.37 6.26
N PRO A 72 7.07 -22.53 7.46
CA PRO A 72 6.34 -21.47 8.13
C PRO A 72 7.24 -20.27 8.34
N PHE A 73 6.75 -19.08 8.00
CA PHE A 73 7.50 -17.87 8.23
C PHE A 73 6.91 -17.05 9.39
N ALA A 74 7.75 -16.26 10.03
CA ALA A 74 7.33 -15.29 11.02
C ALA A 74 8.01 -13.93 10.80
N ILE A 75 7.26 -12.86 11.01
CA ILE A 75 7.73 -11.48 11.01
C ILE A 75 7.25 -10.85 12.30
N GLY A 76 8.17 -10.32 13.08
CA GLY A 76 7.87 -9.61 14.32
C GLY A 76 8.48 -8.23 14.33
N ALA A 77 7.83 -7.28 15.00
CA ALA A 77 8.39 -5.97 15.27
C ALA A 77 7.89 -5.41 16.61
N SER A 78 8.74 -4.63 17.29
CA SER A 78 8.36 -3.82 18.44
C SER A 78 8.12 -2.39 18.00
N LEU A 79 6.99 -1.82 18.38
CA LEU A 79 6.72 -0.39 18.29
C LEU A 79 7.29 0.28 19.53
N THR A 80 8.00 1.39 19.34
CA THR A 80 8.62 2.15 20.44
C THR A 80 8.17 3.61 20.35
N GLU A 81 7.78 4.13 21.51
CA GLU A 81 7.43 5.53 21.71
C GLU A 81 8.25 6.07 22.88
N ALA A 82 8.97 7.18 22.65
CA ALA A 82 9.84 7.80 23.66
C ALA A 82 10.80 6.80 24.37
N GLY A 83 11.34 5.82 23.61
CA GLY A 83 12.25 4.80 24.13
C GLY A 83 11.59 3.61 24.82
N THR A 84 10.26 3.61 24.99
CA THR A 84 9.52 2.51 25.62
C THR A 84 8.76 1.70 24.57
N VAL A 85 8.77 0.37 24.69
CA VAL A 85 7.98 -0.50 23.82
C VAL A 85 6.49 -0.31 24.13
N SER A 86 5.74 0.23 23.17
CA SER A 86 4.30 0.46 23.28
C SER A 86 3.48 -0.72 22.80
N ALA A 87 3.97 -1.46 21.79
CA ALA A 87 3.31 -2.67 21.29
C ALA A 87 4.31 -3.62 20.61
N ARG A 88 3.90 -4.90 20.50
CA ARG A 88 4.58 -5.92 19.69
C ARG A 88 3.62 -6.41 18.62
N LEU A 89 4.04 -6.30 17.36
CA LEU A 89 3.27 -6.74 16.20
C LEU A 89 3.91 -7.99 15.62
N GLY A 90 3.09 -8.96 15.21
CA GLY A 90 3.57 -10.15 14.55
C GLY A 90 2.62 -10.64 13.46
N THR A 91 3.19 -11.13 12.36
CA THR A 91 2.45 -11.85 11.33
C THR A 91 3.22 -13.12 10.97
N TYR A 92 2.51 -14.23 10.79
CA TYR A 92 3.15 -15.53 10.61
C TYR A 92 2.21 -16.52 9.87
N THR A 93 2.78 -17.63 9.43
CA THR A 93 2.06 -18.82 8.96
C THR A 93 2.39 -20.00 9.84
N GLU A 94 1.57 -21.04 9.84
CA GLU A 94 1.78 -22.28 10.59
C GLU A 94 2.09 -23.46 9.65
N ASP A 95 2.69 -24.50 10.22
CA ASP A 95 2.88 -25.77 9.53
C ASP A 95 1.53 -26.31 9.04
N GLY A 96 1.52 -26.85 7.82
CA GLY A 96 0.30 -27.36 7.19
C GLY A 96 -0.67 -26.28 6.69
N ALA A 97 -0.45 -24.99 6.97
CA ALA A 97 -1.28 -23.89 6.50
C ALA A 97 -0.47 -22.70 5.94
N PRO A 98 0.43 -22.91 4.96
CA PRO A 98 1.34 -21.86 4.46
C PRO A 98 0.61 -20.73 3.73
N THR A 99 -0.65 -20.90 3.39
CA THR A 99 -1.50 -19.90 2.73
C THR A 99 -2.38 -19.11 3.68
N ARG A 100 -2.35 -19.44 4.99
CA ARG A 100 -3.14 -18.76 6.02
C ARG A 100 -2.26 -17.82 6.82
N ARG A 101 -2.48 -16.52 6.66
CA ARG A 101 -1.83 -15.47 7.46
C ARG A 101 -2.51 -15.35 8.82
N LEU A 102 -1.70 -15.46 9.87
CA LEU A 102 -2.09 -15.21 11.26
C LEU A 102 -1.40 -13.94 11.75
N VAL A 103 -2.06 -13.24 12.67
CA VAL A 103 -1.58 -11.96 13.23
C VAL A 103 -1.70 -12.00 14.74
N ARG A 104 -0.71 -11.41 15.42
CA ARG A 104 -0.74 -11.17 16.87
C ARG A 104 -0.36 -9.73 17.17
N VAL A 105 -1.00 -9.17 18.20
CA VAL A 105 -0.66 -7.90 18.81
C VAL A 105 -0.50 -8.14 20.30
N ASN A 106 0.66 -7.80 20.84
CA ASN A 106 1.03 -8.06 22.26
C ASN A 106 0.82 -9.52 22.69
N GLY A 107 1.06 -10.47 21.77
CA GLY A 107 0.87 -11.90 22.01
C GLY A 107 -0.57 -12.41 21.81
N ALA A 108 -1.58 -11.54 21.78
CA ALA A 108 -2.97 -11.92 21.55
C ALA A 108 -3.28 -12.04 20.03
N PRO A 109 -4.15 -13.00 19.62
CA PRO A 109 -4.62 -13.09 18.24
C PRO A 109 -5.31 -11.79 17.80
N ALA A 110 -5.02 -11.36 16.57
CA ALA A 110 -5.58 -10.16 15.96
C ALA A 110 -5.91 -10.39 14.48
N THR A 111 -6.57 -9.44 13.86
CA THR A 111 -6.82 -9.46 12.41
C THR A 111 -5.77 -8.63 11.66
N ALA A 112 -5.55 -8.94 10.38
CA ALA A 112 -4.67 -8.11 9.55
C ALA A 112 -5.19 -6.66 9.42
N ALA A 113 -6.50 -6.45 9.43
CA ALA A 113 -7.11 -5.12 9.45
C ALA A 113 -6.82 -4.37 10.76
N GLY A 114 -6.83 -5.06 11.91
CA GLY A 114 -6.53 -4.48 13.22
C GLY A 114 -5.10 -3.95 13.37
N LEU A 115 -4.15 -4.41 12.53
CA LEU A 115 -2.80 -3.82 12.51
C LEU A 115 -2.80 -2.33 12.15
N ALA A 116 -3.81 -1.86 11.39
CA ALA A 116 -3.94 -0.45 11.03
C ALA A 116 -4.19 0.47 12.23
N GLU A 117 -4.67 -0.06 13.35
CA GLU A 117 -4.87 0.71 14.59
C GLU A 117 -3.54 1.04 15.28
N TRP A 118 -2.51 0.23 15.03
CA TRP A 118 -1.20 0.31 15.68
C TRP A 118 -0.13 0.97 14.82
N LEU A 119 -0.14 0.73 13.52
CA LEU A 119 0.91 1.16 12.61
C LEU A 119 0.33 1.62 11.28
N ALA A 120 0.65 2.86 10.90
CA ALA A 120 0.40 3.38 9.57
C ALA A 120 1.57 3.04 8.65
N LEU A 121 1.29 2.41 7.52
CA LEU A 121 2.28 2.03 6.51
C LEU A 121 1.97 2.68 5.17
N SER A 122 2.98 3.32 4.61
CA SER A 122 2.98 3.82 3.25
C SER A 122 4.22 3.31 2.52
N TRP A 123 4.14 3.13 1.20
CA TRP A 123 5.31 2.70 0.43
C TRP A 123 5.30 3.17 -1.01
N LEU A 124 6.50 3.28 -1.55
CA LEU A 124 6.78 3.51 -2.96
C LEU A 124 7.81 2.51 -3.45
N THR A 125 7.52 1.88 -4.60
CA THR A 125 8.40 0.89 -5.23
C THR A 125 8.53 1.18 -6.72
N PRO A 126 9.60 0.68 -7.39
CA PRO A 126 9.76 0.84 -8.84
C PRO A 126 8.58 0.29 -9.66
N ALA A 127 7.91 -0.75 -9.18
CA ALA A 127 6.72 -1.31 -9.83
C ALA A 127 5.54 -0.31 -9.94
N MET A 128 5.60 0.80 -9.21
CA MET A 128 4.59 1.86 -9.25
C MET A 128 4.94 2.99 -10.21
N ASP A 129 6.15 3.04 -10.76
CA ASP A 129 6.60 4.13 -11.64
C ASP A 129 5.71 4.27 -12.88
N GLY A 130 5.12 3.17 -13.39
CA GLY A 130 4.16 3.17 -14.49
C GLY A 130 2.69 3.43 -14.12
N LEU A 131 2.35 3.79 -12.88
CA LEU A 131 0.97 3.87 -12.39
C LEU A 131 0.07 4.75 -13.26
N PHE A 132 0.56 5.89 -13.73
CA PHE A 132 -0.24 6.86 -14.48
C PHE A 132 -0.52 6.42 -15.92
N THR A 133 0.34 5.58 -16.48
CA THR A 133 0.18 5.00 -17.82
C THR A 133 -0.48 3.61 -17.80
N ASP A 134 -0.61 3.00 -16.62
CA ASP A 134 -1.27 1.69 -16.42
C ASP A 134 -2.80 1.82 -16.52
N SER A 135 -3.48 0.72 -16.35
CA SER A 135 -4.93 0.60 -16.39
C SER A 135 -5.63 1.38 -15.26
N ALA A 136 -6.87 1.78 -15.49
CA ALA A 136 -7.75 2.31 -14.44
C ALA A 136 -7.86 1.37 -13.22
N GLY A 137 -7.76 0.05 -13.46
CA GLY A 137 -7.72 -0.96 -12.39
C GLY A 137 -6.50 -0.83 -11.48
N ALA A 138 -5.33 -0.50 -12.02
CA ALA A 138 -4.12 -0.26 -11.23
C ALA A 138 -4.28 0.99 -10.35
N ARG A 139 -4.83 2.09 -10.91
CA ARG A 139 -5.08 3.32 -10.15
C ARG A 139 -6.15 3.14 -9.07
N ARG A 140 -7.21 2.34 -9.31
CA ARG A 140 -8.17 1.96 -8.25
C ARG A 140 -7.49 1.19 -7.13
N ARG A 141 -6.67 0.17 -7.44
CA ARG A 141 -5.92 -0.58 -6.42
C ARG A 141 -4.95 0.30 -5.63
N PHE A 142 -4.41 1.34 -6.27
CA PHE A 142 -3.58 2.34 -5.60
C PHE A 142 -4.39 3.17 -4.61
N MET A 143 -5.57 3.69 -5.00
CA MET A 143 -6.50 4.37 -4.09
C MET A 143 -6.93 3.46 -2.94
N ASP A 144 -7.35 2.23 -3.24
CA ASP A 144 -7.82 1.27 -2.23
C ASP A 144 -6.76 0.97 -1.18
N ARG A 145 -5.50 0.85 -1.61
CA ARG A 145 -4.38 0.67 -0.68
C ARG A 145 -4.20 1.87 0.25
N MET A 146 -4.27 3.08 -0.29
CA MET A 146 -4.15 4.29 0.52
C MET A 146 -5.36 4.48 1.44
N ALA A 147 -6.56 4.17 0.97
CA ALA A 147 -7.78 4.26 1.75
C ALA A 147 -7.77 3.35 3.00
N LEU A 148 -7.02 2.24 3.00
CA LEU A 148 -6.87 1.36 4.17
C LEU A 148 -6.31 2.07 5.41
N ALA A 149 -5.50 3.10 5.22
CA ALA A 149 -4.94 3.87 6.33
C ALA A 149 -5.97 4.78 7.00
N LEU A 150 -7.01 5.19 6.27
CA LEU A 150 -8.09 6.06 6.75
C LEU A 150 -9.35 5.27 7.15
N ALA A 151 -9.61 4.16 6.46
CA ALA A 151 -10.77 3.30 6.64
C ALA A 151 -10.34 1.83 6.76
N PRO A 152 -10.07 1.30 7.96
CA PRO A 152 -9.54 -0.05 8.15
C PRO A 152 -10.42 -1.18 7.57
N ASP A 153 -11.74 -0.96 7.47
CA ASP A 153 -12.68 -1.92 6.87
C ASP A 153 -12.77 -1.84 5.34
N HIS A 154 -12.05 -0.90 4.70
CA HIS A 154 -12.12 -0.67 3.26
C HIS A 154 -11.84 -1.94 2.43
N ALA A 155 -10.81 -2.73 2.80
CA ALA A 155 -10.51 -3.97 2.09
C ALA A 155 -11.66 -4.99 2.16
N ARG A 156 -12.32 -5.09 3.29
CA ARG A 156 -13.50 -5.96 3.45
C ARG A 156 -14.65 -5.50 2.55
N ARG A 157 -14.89 -4.17 2.50
CA ARG A 157 -15.92 -3.57 1.64
C ARG A 157 -15.63 -3.79 0.16
N VAL A 158 -14.38 -3.62 -0.29
CA VAL A 158 -13.96 -3.89 -1.68
C VAL A 158 -14.19 -5.37 -2.04
N ASN A 159 -13.74 -6.30 -1.20
CA ASN A 159 -13.92 -7.74 -1.45
C ASN A 159 -15.41 -8.13 -1.49
N ALA A 160 -16.23 -7.58 -0.62
CA ALA A 160 -17.67 -7.84 -0.59
C ALA A 160 -18.37 -7.28 -1.84
N LEU A 161 -18.02 -6.06 -2.27
CA LEU A 161 -18.50 -5.49 -3.53
C LEU A 161 -18.14 -6.38 -4.74
N GLU A 162 -16.86 -6.78 -4.83
CA GLU A 162 -16.42 -7.65 -5.94
C GLU A 162 -17.15 -9.00 -5.93
N SER A 163 -17.42 -9.56 -4.75
CA SER A 163 -18.17 -10.82 -4.64
C SER A 163 -19.62 -10.64 -5.09
N ALA A 164 -20.29 -9.58 -4.61
CA ALA A 164 -21.68 -9.29 -5.00
C ALA A 164 -21.79 -9.01 -6.51
N LEU A 165 -20.84 -8.27 -7.10
CA LEU A 165 -20.85 -8.03 -8.56
C LEU A 165 -20.59 -9.30 -9.37
N ARG A 166 -19.73 -10.23 -8.91
CA ARG A 166 -19.56 -11.54 -9.57
C ARG A 166 -20.81 -12.39 -9.49
N GLU A 167 -21.47 -12.41 -8.34
CA GLU A 167 -22.73 -13.16 -8.16
C GLU A 167 -23.85 -12.56 -9.02
N ARG A 168 -23.98 -11.23 -9.03
CA ARG A 168 -24.92 -10.52 -9.90
C ARG A 168 -24.70 -10.89 -11.38
N GLY A 169 -23.44 -10.90 -11.83
CA GLY A 169 -23.11 -11.32 -13.21
C GLY A 169 -23.63 -12.71 -13.54
N LYS A 170 -23.36 -13.70 -12.67
CA LYS A 170 -23.86 -15.07 -12.84
C LYS A 170 -25.38 -15.15 -12.90
N LEU A 171 -26.08 -14.39 -12.03
CA LEU A 171 -27.55 -14.35 -12.02
C LEU A 171 -28.13 -13.73 -13.29
N LEU A 172 -27.50 -12.66 -13.80
CA LEU A 172 -27.90 -12.04 -15.07
C LEU A 172 -27.72 -12.98 -16.26
N ASP A 173 -26.59 -13.70 -16.32
CA ASP A 173 -26.28 -14.63 -17.41
C ASP A 173 -27.25 -15.84 -17.43
N ASN A 174 -27.58 -16.38 -16.26
CA ASN A 174 -28.37 -17.59 -16.08
C ASN A 174 -29.90 -17.32 -15.98
N GLY A 175 -30.38 -16.08 -16.11
CA GLY A 175 -31.78 -15.74 -15.96
C GLY A 175 -32.29 -15.92 -14.52
N GLY A 176 -31.46 -15.56 -13.52
CA GLY A 176 -31.76 -15.75 -12.11
C GLY A 176 -32.99 -15.01 -11.60
N ASP A 177 -33.51 -15.47 -10.45
CA ASP A 177 -34.68 -14.88 -9.79
C ASP A 177 -34.49 -13.39 -9.52
N ALA A 178 -35.52 -12.59 -9.84
CA ALA A 178 -35.52 -11.15 -9.65
C ALA A 178 -35.34 -10.75 -8.18
N ARG A 179 -35.89 -11.49 -7.22
CA ARG A 179 -35.72 -11.23 -5.79
C ARG A 179 -34.28 -11.45 -5.34
N TRP A 180 -33.63 -12.47 -5.88
CA TRP A 180 -32.21 -12.72 -5.60
C TRP A 180 -31.34 -11.61 -6.20
N LEU A 181 -31.60 -11.20 -7.42
CA LEU A 181 -30.93 -10.04 -8.03
C LEU A 181 -31.10 -8.78 -7.17
N ASP A 182 -32.31 -8.49 -6.68
CA ASP A 182 -32.57 -7.35 -5.81
C ASP A 182 -31.76 -7.40 -4.50
N ALA A 183 -31.61 -8.59 -3.91
CA ALA A 183 -30.81 -8.78 -2.68
C ALA A 183 -29.32 -8.60 -2.91
N VAL A 184 -28.80 -9.17 -4.01
CA VAL A 184 -27.38 -9.03 -4.36
C VAL A 184 -27.03 -7.59 -4.76
N GLU A 185 -27.92 -6.90 -5.47
CA GLU A 185 -27.77 -5.48 -5.82
C GLU A 185 -27.84 -4.58 -4.60
N ALA A 186 -28.64 -4.89 -3.58
CA ALA A 186 -28.64 -4.17 -2.31
C ALA A 186 -27.27 -4.31 -1.60
N GLN A 187 -26.68 -5.52 -1.56
CA GLN A 187 -25.36 -5.74 -1.00
C GLN A 187 -24.29 -5.00 -1.81
N ALA A 188 -24.36 -5.07 -3.15
CA ALA A 188 -23.43 -4.36 -4.03
C ALA A 188 -23.52 -2.84 -3.83
N ALA A 189 -24.72 -2.29 -3.59
CA ALA A 189 -24.93 -0.86 -3.36
C ALA A 189 -24.41 -0.42 -1.99
N ASP A 190 -24.68 -1.14 -0.89
CA ASP A 190 -24.14 -0.84 0.44
C ASP A 190 -22.61 -0.79 0.41
N HIS A 191 -21.98 -1.88 -0.04
CA HIS A 191 -20.53 -1.95 -0.09
C HIS A 191 -19.93 -0.99 -1.11
N GLY A 192 -20.58 -0.83 -2.26
CA GLY A 192 -20.16 0.07 -3.32
C GLY A 192 -20.18 1.54 -2.91
N ALA A 193 -21.25 2.00 -2.28
CA ALA A 193 -21.35 3.35 -1.76
C ALA A 193 -20.27 3.63 -0.68
N ALA A 194 -20.02 2.66 0.21
CA ALA A 194 -18.96 2.79 1.21
C ALA A 194 -17.57 2.91 0.57
N VAL A 195 -17.26 2.09 -0.45
CA VAL A 195 -16.00 2.15 -1.22
C VAL A 195 -15.83 3.48 -1.92
N ALA A 196 -16.87 3.96 -2.63
CA ALA A 196 -16.84 5.22 -3.36
C ALA A 196 -16.61 6.41 -2.42
N ARG A 197 -17.30 6.46 -1.27
CA ARG A 197 -17.12 7.51 -0.25
C ARG A 197 -15.69 7.50 0.31
N ALA A 198 -15.14 6.33 0.64
CA ALA A 198 -13.78 6.23 1.17
C ALA A 198 -12.73 6.71 0.16
N ARG A 199 -12.90 6.40 -1.13
CA ARG A 199 -12.03 6.91 -2.21
C ARG A 199 -12.17 8.41 -2.41
N ALA A 200 -13.38 8.93 -2.42
CA ALA A 200 -13.64 10.37 -2.56
C ALA A 200 -13.01 11.16 -1.41
N GLU A 201 -13.21 10.73 -0.17
CA GLU A 201 -12.62 11.32 1.02
C GLU A 201 -11.09 11.28 0.99
N LEU A 202 -10.50 10.14 0.62
CA LEU A 202 -9.06 10.01 0.45
C LEU A 202 -8.52 11.04 -0.55
N VAL A 203 -9.13 11.12 -1.75
CA VAL A 203 -8.64 12.00 -2.81
C VAL A 203 -8.81 13.47 -2.42
N LEU A 204 -9.89 13.83 -1.74
CA LEU A 204 -10.10 15.17 -1.21
C LEU A 204 -8.98 15.55 -0.21
N ARG A 205 -8.74 14.72 0.80
CA ARG A 205 -7.69 14.98 1.79
C ARG A 205 -6.29 15.02 1.18
N LEU A 206 -6.00 14.12 0.23
CA LEU A 206 -4.72 14.15 -0.48
C LEU A 206 -4.56 15.43 -1.30
N ALA A 207 -5.63 15.90 -1.95
CA ALA A 207 -5.60 17.16 -2.71
C ALA A 207 -5.31 18.36 -1.82
N ASP A 208 -5.90 18.41 -0.62
CA ASP A 208 -5.64 19.45 0.37
C ASP A 208 -4.17 19.44 0.82
N GLU A 209 -3.63 18.29 1.23
CA GLU A 209 -2.22 18.15 1.63
C GLU A 209 -1.26 18.54 0.49
N LEU A 210 -1.55 18.10 -0.74
CA LEU A 210 -0.73 18.40 -1.91
C LEU A 210 -0.78 19.88 -2.29
N SER A 211 -1.91 20.56 -2.05
CA SER A 211 -2.05 21.99 -2.33
C SER A 211 -1.15 22.85 -1.44
N ALA A 212 -0.85 22.40 -0.24
CA ALA A 212 0.03 23.06 0.71
C ALA A 212 1.53 22.88 0.37
N LEU A 213 1.89 21.91 -0.50
CA LEU A 213 3.28 21.66 -0.86
C LEU A 213 3.79 22.73 -1.86
N PRO A 214 5.08 23.14 -1.77
CA PRO A 214 5.69 24.01 -2.76
C PRO A 214 5.66 23.32 -4.15
N PRO A 215 5.50 24.14 -5.24
CA PRO A 215 5.42 23.58 -6.60
C PRO A 215 6.73 22.99 -7.11
N GLU A 216 7.85 23.36 -6.51
CA GLU A 216 9.20 22.98 -6.89
C GLU A 216 9.95 22.33 -5.71
N PRO A 217 10.98 21.49 -5.94
CA PRO A 217 11.45 20.93 -7.21
C PRO A 217 10.67 19.68 -7.65
N PHE A 218 9.69 19.23 -6.84
CA PHE A 218 8.79 18.14 -7.24
C PHE A 218 7.59 18.69 -7.99
N ALA A 219 7.29 18.09 -9.14
CA ALA A 219 6.03 18.37 -9.83
C ALA A 219 4.85 18.10 -8.89
N ARG A 220 4.07 19.14 -8.59
CA ARG A 220 2.91 19.02 -7.72
C ARG A 220 1.75 18.39 -8.49
N PRO A 221 1.20 17.24 -8.04
CA PRO A 221 0.02 16.66 -8.66
C PRO A 221 -1.26 17.38 -8.21
N ALA A 222 -2.21 17.53 -9.14
CA ALA A 222 -3.61 17.84 -8.88
C ALA A 222 -4.41 16.53 -9.03
N LEU A 223 -5.14 16.16 -7.98
CA LEU A 223 -5.91 14.92 -7.93
C LEU A 223 -7.39 15.20 -8.09
N THR A 224 -8.08 14.36 -8.86
CA THR A 224 -9.53 14.39 -9.00
C THR A 224 -10.08 12.97 -8.95
N TYR A 225 -11.05 12.75 -8.07
CA TYR A 225 -11.82 11.52 -8.06
C TYR A 225 -12.96 11.60 -9.07
N ARG A 226 -13.04 10.62 -9.97
CA ARG A 226 -14.14 10.47 -10.94
C ARG A 226 -14.92 9.22 -10.57
N PRO A 227 -16.13 9.37 -10.02
CA PRO A 227 -16.98 8.23 -9.72
C PRO A 227 -17.46 7.55 -11.00
N GLY A 228 -17.43 6.23 -11.01
CA GLY A 228 -17.95 5.40 -12.12
C GLY A 228 -19.47 5.20 -12.09
N GLY A 229 -20.14 5.79 -11.11
CA GLY A 229 -21.58 5.74 -10.90
C GLY A 229 -22.00 6.54 -9.67
N PRO A 230 -23.27 6.44 -9.26
CA PRO A 230 -23.75 7.09 -8.05
C PRO A 230 -22.94 6.66 -6.82
N ILE A 231 -22.61 7.61 -5.94
CA ILE A 231 -21.90 7.37 -4.67
C ILE A 231 -22.85 7.17 -3.49
N ASP A 232 -24.12 7.48 -3.68
CA ASP A 232 -25.20 7.21 -2.73
C ASP A 232 -25.73 5.78 -2.91
N GLU A 233 -26.02 5.10 -1.79
CA GLU A 233 -26.45 3.69 -1.80
C GLU A 233 -27.75 3.49 -2.54
N THR A 234 -28.77 4.32 -2.24
CA THR A 234 -30.10 4.22 -2.86
C THR A 234 -30.05 4.46 -4.35
N ALA A 235 -29.31 5.50 -4.77
CA ALA A 235 -29.13 5.83 -6.17
C ALA A 235 -28.31 4.75 -6.91
N LEU A 236 -27.28 4.17 -6.27
CA LEU A 236 -26.49 3.09 -6.86
C LEU A 236 -27.31 1.81 -7.03
N ARG A 237 -28.14 1.45 -6.03
CA ARG A 237 -29.06 0.31 -6.14
C ARG A 237 -30.04 0.48 -7.29
N ALA A 238 -30.68 1.65 -7.39
CA ALA A 238 -31.60 1.96 -8.48
C ALA A 238 -30.91 1.90 -9.85
N GLU A 239 -29.66 2.38 -9.96
CA GLU A 239 -28.88 2.33 -11.20
C GLU A 239 -28.52 0.89 -11.56
N LEU A 240 -28.11 0.04 -10.60
CA LEU A 240 -27.81 -1.38 -10.85
C LEU A 240 -29.05 -2.12 -11.37
N ALA A 241 -30.22 -1.89 -10.77
CA ALA A 241 -31.47 -2.49 -11.24
C ALA A 241 -31.85 -2.04 -12.67
N ARG A 242 -31.72 -0.74 -12.96
CA ARG A 242 -31.96 -0.19 -14.30
C ARG A 242 -30.99 -0.71 -15.35
N ALA A 243 -29.74 -0.96 -14.96
CA ALA A 243 -28.66 -1.39 -15.85
C ALA A 243 -28.69 -2.88 -16.21
N ARG A 244 -29.56 -3.71 -15.61
CA ARG A 244 -29.61 -5.18 -15.82
C ARG A 244 -29.54 -5.61 -17.29
N PRO A 245 -30.37 -5.08 -18.22
CA PRO A 245 -30.32 -5.51 -19.62
C PRO A 245 -28.97 -5.18 -20.29
N ARG A 246 -28.46 -3.98 -20.02
CA ARG A 246 -27.19 -3.49 -20.60
C ARG A 246 -26.00 -4.26 -20.04
N ASP A 247 -25.97 -4.52 -18.73
CA ASP A 247 -24.90 -5.23 -18.07
C ASP A 247 -24.87 -6.71 -18.48
N ARG A 248 -26.06 -7.33 -18.65
CA ARG A 248 -26.20 -8.68 -19.21
C ARG A 248 -25.62 -8.76 -20.62
N ALA A 249 -25.98 -7.83 -21.50
CA ALA A 249 -25.44 -7.80 -22.85
C ALA A 249 -23.91 -7.58 -22.90
N ALA A 250 -23.36 -6.85 -21.95
CA ALA A 250 -21.93 -6.59 -21.84
C ALA A 250 -21.14 -7.67 -21.08
N GLY A 251 -21.81 -8.66 -20.45
CA GLY A 251 -21.19 -9.66 -19.57
C GLY A 251 -20.51 -9.08 -18.32
N ARG A 252 -20.83 -7.84 -17.95
CA ARG A 252 -20.18 -7.14 -16.81
C ARG A 252 -20.97 -5.91 -16.38
N ALA A 253 -20.82 -5.51 -15.11
CA ALA A 253 -21.37 -4.25 -14.63
C ALA A 253 -20.60 -3.05 -15.24
N LEU A 254 -21.34 -2.14 -15.88
CA LEU A 254 -20.81 -0.97 -16.58
C LEU A 254 -20.84 0.30 -15.72
N THR A 255 -21.52 0.28 -14.58
CA THR A 255 -21.69 1.43 -13.68
C THR A 255 -21.40 1.01 -12.24
N GLY A 256 -20.76 1.89 -11.47
CA GLY A 256 -20.45 1.70 -10.06
C GLY A 256 -18.97 1.81 -9.74
N PRO A 257 -18.54 1.61 -8.47
CA PRO A 257 -17.18 1.87 -8.00
C PRO A 257 -16.07 1.06 -8.69
N GLN A 258 -16.40 -0.07 -9.31
CA GLN A 258 -15.46 -0.82 -10.15
C GLN A 258 -15.07 -0.08 -11.44
N ARG A 259 -15.69 1.08 -11.71
CA ARG A 259 -15.42 2.00 -12.84
C ARG A 259 -14.85 3.34 -12.39
N ASP A 260 -14.64 3.54 -11.09
CA ASP A 260 -14.02 4.77 -10.57
C ASP A 260 -12.67 5.01 -11.22
N GLU A 261 -12.30 6.30 -11.30
CA GLU A 261 -11.01 6.72 -11.82
C GLU A 261 -10.34 7.74 -10.90
N LEU A 262 -9.03 7.62 -10.74
CA LEU A 262 -8.16 8.64 -10.18
C LEU A 262 -7.52 9.41 -11.34
N GLU A 263 -7.98 10.62 -11.59
CA GLU A 263 -7.29 11.53 -12.50
C GLU A 263 -6.16 12.23 -11.75
N VAL A 264 -4.98 12.20 -12.37
CA VAL A 264 -3.80 12.92 -11.89
C VAL A 264 -3.30 13.83 -12.98
N ARG A 265 -3.14 15.10 -12.67
CA ARG A 265 -2.62 16.13 -13.57
C ARG A 265 -1.46 16.87 -12.91
N MET A 266 -0.55 17.39 -13.69
CA MET A 266 0.45 18.34 -13.19
C MET A 266 -0.24 19.67 -12.85
N ALA A 267 -0.14 20.13 -11.63
CA ALA A 267 -0.86 21.33 -11.18
C ALA A 267 -0.45 22.62 -11.91
N SER A 268 0.82 22.71 -12.33
CA SER A 268 1.35 23.91 -13.01
C SER A 268 0.87 24.07 -14.46
N THR A 269 0.67 22.96 -15.17
CA THR A 269 0.35 22.95 -16.62
C THR A 269 -1.03 22.44 -16.94
N GLY A 270 -1.68 21.73 -16.00
CA GLY A 270 -2.93 20.99 -16.23
C GLY A 270 -2.76 19.74 -17.09
N GLN A 271 -1.53 19.40 -17.50
CA GLN A 271 -1.24 18.24 -18.33
C GLN A 271 -1.55 16.94 -17.56
N PRO A 272 -2.18 15.92 -18.19
CA PRO A 272 -2.34 14.60 -17.57
C PRO A 272 -0.98 14.01 -17.17
N ALA A 273 -0.90 13.41 -15.97
CA ALA A 273 0.33 12.80 -15.48
C ALA A 273 0.87 11.72 -16.44
N ALA A 274 0.01 10.98 -17.12
CA ALA A 274 0.41 9.98 -18.11
C ALA A 274 1.17 10.56 -19.32
N ALA A 275 0.98 11.86 -19.62
CA ALA A 275 1.66 12.55 -20.72
C ALA A 275 2.91 13.34 -20.24
N SER A 276 3.21 13.33 -18.96
CA SER A 276 4.41 13.95 -18.38
C SER A 276 5.63 13.04 -18.54
N SER A 277 6.83 13.61 -18.44
CA SER A 277 8.08 12.83 -18.47
C SER A 277 8.14 11.82 -17.31
N THR A 278 8.92 10.76 -17.46
CA THR A 278 9.10 9.73 -16.42
C THR A 278 9.58 10.31 -15.09
N GLY A 279 10.47 11.32 -15.14
CA GLY A 279 10.95 12.02 -13.94
C GLY A 279 9.86 12.84 -13.25
N GLU A 280 8.97 13.50 -14.01
CA GLU A 280 7.80 14.22 -13.46
C GLU A 280 6.75 13.27 -12.90
N GLN A 281 6.47 12.15 -13.59
CA GLN A 281 5.57 11.11 -13.08
C GLN A 281 6.07 10.57 -11.74
N LYS A 282 7.36 10.27 -11.64
CA LYS A 282 7.98 9.80 -10.39
C LYS A 282 7.91 10.86 -9.29
N ALA A 283 8.18 12.13 -9.62
CA ALA A 283 8.06 13.24 -8.68
C ALA A 283 6.64 13.41 -8.13
N MET A 284 5.62 13.34 -9.00
CA MET A 284 4.21 13.36 -8.59
C MET A 284 3.85 12.17 -7.71
N LEU A 285 4.34 10.97 -8.03
CA LEU A 285 4.09 9.77 -7.25
C LEU A 285 4.72 9.83 -5.85
N ILE A 286 5.94 10.38 -5.76
CA ILE A 286 6.61 10.67 -4.48
C ILE A 286 5.77 11.66 -3.67
N ALA A 287 5.34 12.77 -4.28
CA ALA A 287 4.52 13.78 -3.60
C ALA A 287 3.23 13.18 -3.03
N ILE A 288 2.50 12.36 -3.81
CA ILE A 288 1.30 11.65 -3.35
C ILE A 288 1.62 10.72 -2.17
N THR A 289 2.73 9.97 -2.26
CA THR A 289 3.12 9.02 -1.21
C THR A 289 3.49 9.72 0.09
N LEU A 290 4.20 10.86 0.02
CA LEU A 290 4.53 11.68 1.18
C LEU A 290 3.27 12.28 1.82
N ALA A 291 2.38 12.88 1.02
CA ALA A 291 1.10 13.42 1.50
C ALA A 291 0.25 12.32 2.16
N HIS A 292 0.18 11.13 1.54
CA HIS A 292 -0.49 9.99 2.15
C HIS A 292 0.15 9.58 3.48
N GLY A 293 1.48 9.57 3.58
CA GLY A 293 2.19 9.26 4.83
C GLY A 293 1.80 10.20 5.98
N ILE A 294 1.63 11.50 5.70
CA ILE A 294 1.16 12.50 6.67
C ILE A 294 -0.27 12.17 7.12
N LEU A 295 -1.18 11.96 6.18
CA LEU A 295 -2.58 11.63 6.48
C LEU A 295 -2.72 10.31 7.24
N ALA A 296 -1.97 9.28 6.84
CA ALA A 296 -2.03 7.96 7.43
C ALA A 296 -1.55 7.94 8.88
N ALA A 297 -0.59 8.79 9.22
CA ALA A 297 -0.06 8.89 10.57
C ALA A 297 -1.16 9.19 11.60
N ALA A 298 -1.99 10.22 11.39
CA ALA A 298 -3.14 10.56 12.24
C ALA A 298 -2.89 10.33 13.75
N GLY A 299 -1.70 10.70 14.24
CA GLY A 299 -1.28 10.49 15.64
C GLY A 299 -0.76 9.10 16.01
N ARG A 300 -0.68 8.16 15.05
CA ARG A 300 -0.13 6.81 15.24
C ARG A 300 1.33 6.73 14.79
N PRO A 301 2.10 5.74 15.26
CA PRO A 301 3.38 5.40 14.66
C PRO A 301 3.21 5.17 13.16
N SER A 302 4.08 5.78 12.38
CA SER A 302 4.02 5.65 10.91
C SER A 302 5.36 5.27 10.34
N VAL A 303 5.35 4.43 9.31
CA VAL A 303 6.53 3.94 8.60
C VAL A 303 6.34 4.14 7.10
N LEU A 304 7.35 4.71 6.48
CA LEU A 304 7.43 4.91 5.04
C LEU A 304 8.52 4.02 4.45
N LEU A 305 8.14 3.15 3.53
CA LEU A 305 9.04 2.23 2.84
C LEU A 305 9.32 2.74 1.43
N LEU A 306 10.57 3.05 1.11
CA LEU A 306 10.99 3.60 -0.16
C LEU A 306 12.01 2.67 -0.84
N ASP A 307 11.56 1.91 -1.84
CA ASP A 307 12.37 0.95 -2.56
C ASP A 307 13.06 1.63 -3.76
N GLU A 308 14.38 1.74 -3.73
CA GLU A 308 15.25 2.31 -4.78
C GLU A 308 14.89 3.75 -5.23
N VAL A 309 14.19 4.51 -4.39
CA VAL A 309 13.66 5.83 -4.77
C VAL A 309 14.78 6.85 -4.94
N ALA A 310 15.78 6.87 -4.04
CA ALA A 310 16.83 7.89 -4.03
C ALA A 310 17.81 7.76 -5.21
N ALA A 311 18.05 6.54 -5.70
CA ALA A 311 19.00 6.28 -6.79
C ALA A 311 18.57 6.89 -8.14
N HIS A 312 17.27 7.06 -8.36
CA HIS A 312 16.70 7.53 -9.62
C HIS A 312 16.32 9.01 -9.61
N LEU A 313 16.67 9.75 -8.55
CA LEU A 313 16.43 11.19 -8.46
C LEU A 313 17.72 11.95 -8.77
N ASP A 314 17.58 13.07 -9.47
CA ASP A 314 18.65 14.05 -9.60
C ASP A 314 19.03 14.63 -8.21
N PRO A 315 20.22 15.22 -8.07
CA PRO A 315 20.72 15.71 -6.77
C PRO A 315 19.77 16.73 -6.09
N VAL A 316 19.11 17.61 -6.87
CA VAL A 316 18.23 18.65 -6.31
C VAL A 316 16.98 18.03 -5.71
N ARG A 317 16.30 17.16 -6.47
CA ARG A 317 15.10 16.43 -6.00
C ARG A 317 15.43 15.50 -4.85
N ARG A 318 16.58 14.84 -4.87
CA ARG A 318 17.02 13.96 -3.79
C ARG A 318 17.25 14.73 -2.49
N THR A 319 17.90 15.88 -2.54
CA THR A 319 18.10 16.74 -1.36
C THR A 319 16.78 17.20 -0.78
N GLU A 320 15.86 17.63 -1.64
CA GLU A 320 14.52 18.06 -1.20
C GLU A 320 13.70 16.88 -0.62
N LEU A 321 13.80 15.67 -1.20
CA LEU A 321 13.18 14.47 -0.63
C LEU A 321 13.67 14.26 0.80
N PHE A 322 14.98 14.26 1.03
CA PHE A 322 15.53 14.05 2.37
C PHE A 322 15.14 15.17 3.35
N ARG A 323 15.05 16.42 2.88
CA ARG A 323 14.57 17.52 3.71
C ARG A 323 13.12 17.28 4.17
N ARG A 324 12.21 16.93 3.24
CA ARG A 324 10.81 16.62 3.57
C ARG A 324 10.66 15.40 4.47
N LEU A 325 11.45 14.36 4.22
CA LEU A 325 11.46 13.16 5.06
C LEU A 325 11.93 13.47 6.48
N ARG A 326 12.92 14.34 6.64
CA ARG A 326 13.46 14.76 7.96
C ARG A 326 12.43 15.58 8.75
N GLU A 327 11.66 16.42 8.09
CA GLU A 327 10.59 17.20 8.71
C GLU A 327 9.35 16.34 9.03
N GLY A 328 9.20 15.20 8.35
CA GLY A 328 8.12 14.26 8.55
C GLY A 328 8.26 13.47 9.85
N LYS A 329 7.15 12.97 10.39
CA LYS A 329 7.12 12.16 11.61
C LYS A 329 7.26 10.65 11.35
N ALA A 330 7.17 10.22 10.09
CA ALA A 330 7.25 8.81 9.73
C ALA A 330 8.69 8.31 9.83
N GLN A 331 8.89 7.15 10.44
CA GLN A 331 10.15 6.43 10.34
C GLN A 331 10.34 5.96 8.90
N VAL A 332 11.52 6.21 8.33
CA VAL A 332 11.78 5.97 6.90
C VAL A 332 12.71 4.79 6.72
N TRP A 333 12.32 3.85 5.86
CA TRP A 333 13.14 2.72 5.42
C TRP A 333 13.40 2.82 3.94
N MET A 334 14.66 2.87 3.54
CA MET A 334 15.08 3.03 2.15
C MET A 334 16.04 1.93 1.73
N THR A 335 15.95 1.55 0.47
CA THR A 335 16.91 0.62 -0.15
C THR A 335 17.78 1.35 -1.18
N GLY A 336 18.99 0.87 -1.35
CA GLY A 336 19.91 1.30 -2.40
C GLY A 336 20.98 0.26 -2.69
N THR A 337 21.59 0.33 -3.86
CA THR A 337 22.75 -0.49 -4.20
C THR A 337 24.04 0.05 -3.57
N GLU A 338 24.11 1.36 -3.40
CA GLU A 338 25.29 2.10 -2.92
C GLU A 338 24.88 3.11 -1.84
N LEU A 339 25.85 3.52 -1.02
CA LEU A 339 25.65 4.51 0.03
C LEU A 339 25.71 5.96 -0.47
N ALA A 340 26.46 6.23 -1.53
CA ALA A 340 26.71 7.59 -2.01
C ALA A 340 25.44 8.44 -2.21
N PRO A 341 24.32 7.92 -2.76
CA PRO A 341 23.08 8.69 -2.86
C PRO A 341 22.49 9.15 -1.51
N PHE A 342 22.89 8.52 -0.41
CA PHE A 342 22.38 8.77 0.94
C PHE A 342 23.35 9.59 1.83
N ASP A 343 24.50 10.03 1.29
CA ASP A 343 25.48 10.82 2.08
C ASP A 343 24.85 11.99 2.86
N PRO A 344 23.85 12.74 2.34
CA PRO A 344 23.24 13.85 3.06
C PRO A 344 22.51 13.46 4.35
N ILE A 345 22.15 12.19 4.54
CA ILE A 345 21.42 11.68 5.72
C ILE A 345 22.18 10.57 6.45
N ARG A 346 23.35 10.18 5.95
CA ARG A 346 24.10 9.02 6.46
C ARG A 346 24.44 9.13 7.93
N ALA A 347 24.82 10.31 8.39
CA ALA A 347 25.23 10.54 9.80
C ALA A 347 24.08 10.37 10.81
N GLU A 348 22.83 10.51 10.36
CA GLU A 348 21.62 10.38 11.18
C GLU A 348 20.85 9.08 10.91
N ALA A 349 21.39 8.21 10.04
CA ALA A 349 20.75 6.99 9.62
C ALA A 349 21.29 5.75 10.34
N ALA A 350 20.41 4.79 10.55
CA ALA A 350 20.77 3.42 10.81
C ALA A 350 21.06 2.71 9.48
N VAL A 351 22.25 2.15 9.31
CA VAL A 351 22.68 1.56 8.03
C VAL A 351 22.95 0.07 8.18
N TRP A 352 22.38 -0.74 7.30
CA TRP A 352 22.65 -2.17 7.21
C TRP A 352 23.11 -2.58 5.83
N ARG A 353 24.12 -3.44 5.79
CA ARG A 353 24.52 -4.15 4.59
C ARG A 353 23.71 -5.43 4.48
N VAL A 354 23.08 -5.63 3.32
CA VAL A 354 22.30 -6.83 3.00
C VAL A 354 23.06 -7.65 1.97
N SER A 355 23.35 -8.93 2.27
CA SER A 355 24.07 -9.83 1.38
C SER A 355 23.55 -11.26 1.58
N GLY A 356 23.10 -11.92 0.48
CA GLY A 356 22.67 -13.33 0.50
C GLY A 356 21.58 -13.67 1.54
N GLY A 357 20.73 -12.71 1.91
CA GLY A 357 19.74 -12.86 3.00
C GLY A 357 20.29 -12.63 4.40
N GLY A 358 21.60 -12.42 4.55
CA GLY A 358 22.21 -11.91 5.78
C GLY A 358 22.10 -10.38 5.87
N VAL A 359 22.07 -9.85 7.10
CA VAL A 359 21.99 -8.41 7.38
C VAL A 359 22.96 -8.06 8.49
N GLU A 360 23.81 -7.10 8.22
CA GLU A 360 24.85 -6.62 9.14
C GLU A 360 24.74 -5.11 9.33
N ARG A 361 24.83 -4.65 10.56
CA ARG A 361 24.91 -3.22 10.91
C ARG A 361 26.28 -2.66 10.55
N ILE A 362 26.37 -1.51 9.85
CA ILE A 362 27.62 -0.87 9.42
C ILE A 362 27.68 0.60 9.83
#